data_1265a5741fa30e2b6329e56f7caf8081
#
_entry.id   1265a5741fa30e2b6329e56f7caf8081
#
_cell.length_a   1.000
_cell.length_b   1.000
_cell.length_c   1.000
_cell.angle_alpha   90.00
_cell.angle_beta   90.00
_cell.angle_gamma   90.00
#
_symmetry.space_group_name_H-M   'P 1'
#
loop_
_entity.id
_entity.type
_entity.pdbx_description
1 polymer ?
#
loop_
_entity_poly.entity_id
_entity_poly.type
_entity_poly.pdbx_seq_one_letter_code
_entity_poly.pdbx_strand_id
1 'polypeptide(L)'
;MSRDLLHFIAKSPSVFHAVRGVKAALAYAGFTELREEDTWQIEKGGKYVVTRDGSALVAFAVPENGGEFFRIAAAHCDSPTFKIKENPEIKDGPYVRLNVEGYGGMIMSTWMDRPLSVAGRLITRENGHLAQKLVAVDGTMLVIPSVAIHMDRQVNQNKSWNVQKDLLPLYGLSSGKTPFMDVIAASAKVKAEDILAHDLYLYSRVPG
;
A
#
# COMPACT_ATOMS: atom_id res chain seq x y z
N MET A 1 3.05 20.24 -13.45
CA MET A 1 3.31 18.84 -13.82
C MET A 1 4.19 18.09 -12.83
N SER A 2 5.43 18.49 -12.51
CA SER A 2 6.25 17.78 -11.51
C SER A 2 5.67 17.82 -10.08
N ARG A 3 5.14 18.98 -9.65
CA ARG A 3 4.51 19.11 -8.31
C ARG A 3 3.25 18.26 -8.16
N ASP A 4 2.45 18.16 -9.21
CA ASP A 4 1.22 17.35 -9.20
C ASP A 4 1.54 15.86 -9.09
N LEU A 5 2.60 15.41 -9.79
CA LEU A 5 3.10 14.05 -9.70
C LEU A 5 3.62 13.74 -8.30
N LEU A 6 4.45 14.59 -7.71
CA LEU A 6 4.96 14.41 -6.35
C LEU A 6 3.82 14.39 -5.32
N HIS A 7 2.82 15.26 -5.50
CA HIS A 7 1.63 15.26 -4.65
C HIS A 7 0.84 13.96 -4.78
N PHE A 8 0.64 13.46 -6.00
CA PHE A 8 -0.02 12.18 -6.24
C PHE A 8 0.74 11.03 -5.58
N ILE A 9 2.07 10.96 -5.75
CA ILE A 9 2.93 9.94 -5.11
C ILE A 9 2.78 10.01 -3.58
N ALA A 10 2.88 11.19 -2.98
CA ALA A 10 2.76 11.38 -1.53
C ALA A 10 1.38 10.96 -0.98
N LYS A 11 0.33 11.06 -1.79
CA LYS A 11 -1.04 10.63 -1.44
C LYS A 11 -1.32 9.16 -1.74
N SER A 12 -0.36 8.45 -2.33
CA SER A 12 -0.51 7.07 -2.82
C SER A 12 0.45 6.09 -2.11
N PRO A 13 0.43 5.99 -0.76
CA PRO A 13 1.37 5.14 -0.02
C PRO A 13 1.10 3.63 -0.18
N SER A 14 0.02 3.23 -0.84
CA SER A 14 -0.27 1.84 -1.23
C SER A 14 -1.09 1.82 -2.52
N VAL A 15 -1.17 0.65 -3.18
CA VAL A 15 -1.97 0.45 -4.40
C VAL A 15 -3.42 0.92 -4.22
N PHE A 16 -4.04 0.66 -3.07
CA PHE A 16 -5.41 1.07 -2.79
C PHE A 16 -5.57 2.59 -2.74
N HIS A 17 -4.57 3.30 -2.22
CA HIS A 17 -4.55 4.76 -2.21
C HIS A 17 -4.32 5.32 -3.61
N ALA A 18 -3.46 4.69 -4.41
CA ALA A 18 -3.21 5.07 -5.79
C ALA A 18 -4.49 4.95 -6.64
N VAL A 19 -5.17 3.80 -6.59
CA VAL A 19 -6.44 3.57 -7.32
C VAL A 19 -7.51 4.55 -6.86
N ARG A 20 -7.66 4.80 -5.56
CA ARG A 20 -8.57 5.82 -5.03
C ARG A 20 -8.25 7.21 -5.57
N GLY A 21 -6.97 7.59 -5.61
CA GLY A 21 -6.51 8.88 -6.12
C GLY A 21 -6.80 9.05 -7.61
N VAL A 22 -6.51 8.02 -8.42
CA VAL A 22 -6.83 8.01 -9.86
C VAL A 22 -8.34 8.08 -10.09
N LYS A 23 -9.15 7.29 -9.36
CA LYS A 23 -10.60 7.33 -9.44
C LYS A 23 -11.15 8.72 -9.14
N ALA A 24 -10.66 9.39 -8.11
CA ALA A 24 -11.06 10.75 -7.78
C ALA A 24 -10.72 11.76 -8.88
N ALA A 25 -9.53 11.65 -9.48
CA ALA A 25 -9.12 12.49 -10.60
C ALA A 25 -9.98 12.26 -11.85
N LEU A 26 -10.33 11.01 -12.14
CA LEU A 26 -11.23 10.65 -13.25
C LEU A 26 -12.66 11.16 -13.00
N ALA A 27 -13.19 11.03 -11.80
CA ALA A 27 -14.50 11.59 -11.44
C ALA A 27 -14.54 13.11 -11.65
N TYR A 28 -13.47 13.83 -11.23
CA TYR A 28 -13.32 15.26 -11.50
C TYR A 28 -13.28 15.60 -13.00
N ALA A 29 -12.74 14.68 -13.82
CA ALA A 29 -12.69 14.79 -15.28
C ALA A 29 -13.98 14.35 -15.98
N GLY A 30 -15.05 14.07 -15.23
CA GLY A 30 -16.38 13.72 -15.76
C GLY A 30 -16.55 12.24 -16.13
N PHE A 31 -15.74 11.35 -15.55
CA PHE A 31 -15.95 9.91 -15.69
C PHE A 31 -17.03 9.41 -14.73
N THR A 32 -17.94 8.60 -15.22
CA THR A 32 -18.97 7.92 -14.44
C THR A 32 -18.46 6.57 -13.95
N GLU A 33 -18.60 6.29 -12.66
CA GLU A 33 -18.25 4.99 -12.10
C GLU A 33 -19.28 3.94 -12.49
N LEU A 34 -18.79 2.80 -12.98
CA LEU A 34 -19.57 1.59 -13.24
C LEU A 34 -19.20 0.53 -12.20
N ARG A 35 -20.17 -0.27 -11.80
CA ARG A 35 -19.97 -1.45 -10.96
C ARG A 35 -19.96 -2.70 -11.83
N GLU A 36 -19.07 -3.66 -11.51
CA GLU A 36 -18.92 -4.87 -12.30
C GLU A 36 -20.19 -5.75 -12.29
N GLU A 37 -20.94 -5.70 -11.19
CA GLU A 37 -22.17 -6.47 -11.00
C GLU A 37 -23.39 -5.87 -11.71
N ASP A 38 -23.33 -4.62 -12.20
CA ASP A 38 -24.46 -3.94 -12.82
C ASP A 38 -24.50 -4.16 -14.35
N THR A 39 -25.67 -4.01 -14.94
CA THR A 39 -25.80 -3.91 -16.40
C THR A 39 -25.41 -2.51 -16.85
N TRP A 40 -24.33 -2.40 -17.62
CA TRP A 40 -23.81 -1.11 -18.04
C TRP A 40 -24.63 -0.47 -19.16
N GLN A 41 -25.00 0.79 -18.96
CA GLN A 41 -25.62 1.63 -19.98
C GLN A 41 -24.52 2.53 -20.57
N ILE A 42 -23.97 2.11 -21.71
CA ILE A 42 -22.84 2.78 -22.37
C ILE A 42 -23.37 3.65 -23.49
N GLU A 43 -23.09 4.95 -23.43
CA GLU A 43 -23.51 5.94 -24.38
C GLU A 43 -22.33 6.48 -25.21
N LYS A 44 -22.62 6.95 -26.42
CA LYS A 44 -21.65 7.67 -27.27
C LYS A 44 -21.25 8.97 -26.59
N GLY A 45 -19.97 9.30 -26.62
CA GLY A 45 -19.41 10.45 -25.91
C GLY A 45 -19.17 10.22 -24.41
N GLY A 46 -19.67 9.09 -23.86
CA GLY A 46 -19.57 8.76 -22.45
C GLY A 46 -18.13 8.44 -22.01
N LYS A 47 -17.84 8.72 -20.73
CA LYS A 47 -16.56 8.41 -20.06
C LYS A 47 -16.86 7.59 -18.82
N TYR A 48 -16.19 6.47 -18.68
CA TYR A 48 -16.51 5.48 -17.64
C TYR A 48 -15.25 5.00 -16.94
N VAL A 49 -15.38 4.66 -15.66
CA VAL A 49 -14.36 4.01 -14.86
C VAL A 49 -14.95 2.85 -14.08
N VAL A 50 -14.29 1.72 -14.07
CA VAL A 50 -14.63 0.55 -13.26
C VAL A 50 -13.42 0.16 -12.44
N THR A 51 -13.62 -0.24 -11.19
CA THR A 51 -12.56 -0.69 -10.28
C THR A 51 -12.79 -2.14 -9.89
N ARG A 52 -11.70 -2.90 -9.70
CA ARG A 52 -11.74 -4.26 -9.17
C ARG A 52 -10.96 -4.33 -7.87
N ASP A 53 -11.61 -4.81 -6.81
CA ASP A 53 -11.04 -5.01 -5.46
C ASP A 53 -10.31 -3.78 -4.87
N GLY A 54 -10.57 -2.57 -5.41
CA GLY A 54 -9.90 -1.34 -4.99
C GLY A 54 -8.40 -1.28 -5.31
N SER A 55 -7.87 -2.26 -6.05
CA SER A 55 -6.44 -2.38 -6.40
C SER A 55 -6.15 -2.28 -7.90
N ALA A 56 -7.17 -2.35 -8.72
CA ALA A 56 -7.07 -2.19 -10.17
C ALA A 56 -8.21 -1.31 -10.68
N LEU A 57 -8.02 -0.69 -11.84
CA LEU A 57 -9.06 0.07 -12.52
C LEU A 57 -8.89 0.01 -14.05
N VAL A 58 -10.00 0.17 -14.74
CA VAL A 58 -10.05 0.45 -16.17
C VAL A 58 -10.88 1.71 -16.38
N ALA A 59 -10.36 2.67 -17.13
CA ALA A 59 -11.12 3.84 -17.54
C ALA A 59 -11.16 3.89 -19.06
N PHE A 60 -12.31 4.25 -19.61
CA PHE A 60 -12.50 4.33 -21.07
C PHE A 60 -13.44 5.46 -21.46
N ALA A 61 -13.23 5.98 -22.65
CA ALA A 61 -14.12 6.96 -23.26
C ALA A 61 -14.64 6.40 -24.59
N VAL A 62 -15.91 6.61 -24.84
CA VAL A 62 -16.59 6.18 -26.07
C VAL A 62 -16.69 7.38 -27.00
N PRO A 63 -16.15 7.32 -28.23
CA PRO A 63 -16.24 8.45 -29.14
C PRO A 63 -17.69 8.68 -29.60
N GLU A 64 -18.05 9.95 -29.88
CA GLU A 64 -19.38 10.30 -30.36
C GLU A 64 -19.70 9.71 -31.74
N ASN A 65 -18.69 9.66 -32.62
CA ASN A 65 -18.84 9.23 -34.00
C ASN A 65 -18.51 7.74 -34.24
N GLY A 66 -18.40 6.95 -33.14
CA GLY A 66 -17.92 5.58 -33.20
C GLY A 66 -16.42 5.50 -33.44
N GLY A 67 -15.85 4.30 -33.31
CA GLY A 67 -14.42 4.07 -33.51
C GLY A 67 -14.17 2.70 -34.10
N GLU A 68 -13.25 2.62 -35.05
CA GLU A 68 -12.83 1.36 -35.67
C GLU A 68 -11.66 0.72 -34.95
N PHE A 69 -11.07 1.41 -33.96
CA PHE A 69 -9.88 0.95 -33.23
C PHE A 69 -9.87 1.42 -31.79
N PHE A 70 -9.11 0.71 -30.95
CA PHE A 70 -8.83 1.08 -29.57
C PHE A 70 -7.45 1.74 -29.45
N ARG A 71 -7.35 2.78 -28.61
CA ARG A 71 -6.10 3.29 -28.09
C ARG A 71 -5.98 2.92 -26.65
N ILE A 72 -5.01 2.09 -26.31
CA ILE A 72 -4.85 1.54 -24.96
C ILE A 72 -3.56 2.08 -24.37
N ALA A 73 -3.65 2.66 -23.15
CA ALA A 73 -2.52 2.94 -22.29
C ALA A 73 -2.64 2.05 -21.05
N ALA A 74 -1.61 1.31 -20.72
CA ALA A 74 -1.59 0.40 -19.59
C ALA A 74 -0.36 0.67 -18.71
N ALA A 75 -0.56 0.63 -17.40
CA ALA A 75 0.49 0.71 -16.40
C ALA A 75 0.04 -0.06 -15.15
N HIS A 76 0.99 -0.52 -14.33
CA HIS A 76 0.65 -1.08 -13.04
C HIS A 76 0.36 0.03 -12.01
N CYS A 77 -0.48 -0.28 -11.01
CA CYS A 77 -0.87 0.65 -9.93
C CYS A 77 -0.12 0.41 -8.62
N ASP A 78 0.51 -0.73 -8.48
CA ASP A 78 1.26 -1.15 -7.29
C ASP A 78 2.73 -0.72 -7.36
N SER A 79 3.46 -0.92 -6.27
CA SER A 79 4.90 -0.67 -6.20
C SER A 79 5.56 -1.76 -5.38
N PRO A 80 6.81 -2.15 -5.69
CA PRO A 80 7.56 -3.09 -4.87
C PRO A 80 7.69 -2.57 -3.43
N THR A 81 7.47 -3.47 -2.48
CA THR A 81 7.49 -3.14 -1.05
C THR A 81 7.61 -4.41 -0.20
N PHE A 82 7.47 -4.27 1.12
CA PHE A 82 7.27 -5.38 2.04
C PHE A 82 5.82 -5.42 2.50
N LYS A 83 5.16 -6.58 2.35
CA LYS A 83 3.82 -6.85 2.83
C LYS A 83 3.89 -7.40 4.26
N ILE A 84 3.04 -6.90 5.14
CA ILE A 84 2.90 -7.41 6.51
C ILE A 84 2.05 -8.67 6.50
N LYS A 85 2.54 -9.72 7.17
CA LYS A 85 1.85 -11.02 7.28
C LYS A 85 0.76 -10.99 8.33
N GLU A 86 -0.15 -11.97 8.28
CA GLU A 86 -1.29 -12.13 9.20
C GLU A 86 -0.88 -12.13 10.68
N ASN A 87 0.23 -12.78 11.03
CA ASN A 87 0.83 -12.68 12.35
C ASN A 87 1.95 -11.64 12.32
N PRO A 88 1.64 -10.36 12.57
CA PRO A 88 2.52 -9.26 12.24
C PRO A 88 3.71 -9.11 13.19
N GLU A 89 3.62 -9.55 14.44
CA GLU A 89 4.66 -9.34 15.45
C GLU A 89 5.52 -10.57 15.69
N ILE A 90 6.83 -10.36 15.69
CA ILE A 90 7.83 -11.35 16.09
C ILE A 90 8.59 -10.79 17.30
N LYS A 91 8.56 -11.52 18.42
CA LYS A 91 9.38 -11.21 19.59
C LYS A 91 10.80 -11.73 19.38
N ASP A 92 11.77 -10.86 19.50
CA ASP A 92 13.18 -11.16 19.33
C ASP A 92 13.96 -10.56 20.53
N GLY A 93 14.06 -11.35 21.60
CA GLY A 93 14.59 -10.88 22.89
C GLY A 93 13.81 -9.68 23.43
N PRO A 94 14.48 -8.53 23.66
CA PRO A 94 13.81 -7.31 24.13
C PRO A 94 13.11 -6.52 23.02
N TYR A 95 13.18 -6.98 21.78
CA TYR A 95 12.64 -6.29 20.62
C TYR A 95 11.37 -6.93 20.07
N VAL A 96 10.58 -6.10 19.42
CA VAL A 96 9.48 -6.53 18.54
C VAL A 96 9.81 -6.13 17.13
N ARG A 97 9.83 -7.10 16.23
CA ARG A 97 9.96 -6.90 14.79
C ARG A 97 8.65 -7.19 14.08
N LEU A 98 8.44 -6.61 12.91
CA LEU A 98 7.30 -6.99 12.08
C LEU A 98 7.67 -8.13 11.12
N ASN A 99 6.75 -9.08 11.04
CA ASN A 99 6.82 -10.21 10.12
C ASN A 99 6.37 -9.75 8.74
N VAL A 100 7.29 -9.70 7.80
CA VAL A 100 7.04 -9.20 6.45
C VAL A 100 7.47 -10.20 5.40
N GLU A 101 6.94 -10.04 4.20
CA GLU A 101 7.39 -10.72 2.99
C GLU A 101 7.66 -9.70 1.90
N GLY A 102 8.59 -10.02 0.97
CA GLY A 102 8.84 -9.18 -0.19
C GLY A 102 7.66 -9.23 -1.15
N TYR A 103 7.21 -8.07 -1.60
CA TYR A 103 6.17 -7.90 -2.61
C TYR A 103 6.78 -7.22 -3.84
N GLY A 104 6.82 -7.95 -4.96
CA GLY A 104 7.46 -7.50 -6.20
C GLY A 104 8.99 -7.52 -6.15
N GLY A 105 9.62 -7.14 -7.24
CA GLY A 105 11.07 -7.04 -7.36
C GLY A 105 11.58 -5.67 -6.92
N MET A 106 12.50 -5.62 -5.94
CA MET A 106 13.04 -4.38 -5.41
C MET A 106 14.54 -4.45 -5.14
N ILE A 107 15.18 -3.30 -5.06
CA ILE A 107 16.55 -3.17 -4.52
C ILE A 107 16.44 -3.15 -3.00
N MET A 108 16.71 -4.28 -2.35
CA MET A 108 16.42 -4.49 -0.92
C MET A 108 17.23 -3.55 -0.01
N SER A 109 18.50 -3.28 -0.34
CA SER A 109 19.37 -2.41 0.44
C SER A 109 18.85 -0.97 0.57
N THR A 110 18.04 -0.50 -0.39
CA THR A 110 17.49 0.85 -0.34
C THR A 110 16.40 1.06 0.71
N TRP A 111 15.92 -0.03 1.32
CA TRP A 111 14.92 0.00 2.38
C TRP A 111 15.52 0.15 3.78
N MET A 112 16.84 -0.07 3.91
CA MET A 112 17.53 0.00 5.20
C MET A 112 17.75 1.45 5.63
N ASP A 113 17.79 1.66 6.96
CA ASP A 113 18.09 2.92 7.63
C ASP A 113 17.19 4.11 7.24
N ARG A 114 16.00 3.80 6.75
CA ARG A 114 15.00 4.80 6.38
C ARG A 114 13.85 4.84 7.39
N PRO A 115 13.27 6.03 7.62
CA PRO A 115 12.02 6.13 8.36
C PRO A 115 10.89 5.51 7.52
N LEU A 116 10.29 4.44 8.05
CA LEU A 116 9.22 3.70 7.40
C LEU A 116 7.92 3.83 8.20
N SER A 117 6.81 3.67 7.49
CA SER A 117 5.48 3.55 8.05
C SER A 117 4.66 2.52 7.29
N VAL A 118 3.37 2.39 7.63
CA VAL A 118 2.48 1.35 7.11
C VAL A 118 1.24 1.99 6.51
N ALA A 119 0.86 1.51 5.33
CA ALA A 119 -0.38 1.86 4.67
C ALA A 119 -0.99 0.65 3.94
N GLY A 120 -2.30 0.70 3.72
CA GLY A 120 -2.98 -0.36 3.00
C GLY A 120 -4.48 -0.30 3.19
N ARG A 121 -5.10 -1.49 3.19
CA ARG A 121 -6.53 -1.64 3.47
C ARG A 121 -6.77 -2.62 4.61
N LEU A 122 -7.88 -2.43 5.28
CA LEU A 122 -8.47 -3.34 6.24
C LEU A 122 -9.81 -3.82 5.70
N ILE A 123 -10.12 -5.08 5.97
CA ILE A 123 -11.48 -5.60 5.85
C ILE A 123 -12.04 -5.63 7.27
N THR A 124 -13.11 -4.90 7.50
CA THR A 124 -13.73 -4.75 8.81
C THR A 124 -15.17 -5.24 8.81
N ARG A 125 -15.67 -5.55 10.00
CA ARG A 125 -17.10 -5.81 10.23
C ARG A 125 -17.76 -4.54 10.74
N GLU A 126 -18.72 -4.01 9.99
CA GLU A 126 -19.50 -2.84 10.35
C GLU A 126 -20.99 -3.16 10.25
N ASN A 127 -21.70 -3.07 11.37
CA ASN A 127 -23.16 -3.35 11.42
C ASN A 127 -23.55 -4.71 10.80
N GLY A 128 -22.69 -5.74 10.99
CA GLY A 128 -22.91 -7.07 10.44
C GLY A 128 -22.49 -7.27 8.97
N HIS A 129 -22.02 -6.22 8.29
CA HIS A 129 -21.55 -6.25 6.90
C HIS A 129 -20.04 -6.11 6.81
N LEU A 130 -19.47 -6.62 5.71
CA LEU A 130 -18.06 -6.40 5.39
C LEU A 130 -17.90 -4.98 4.83
N ALA A 131 -16.89 -4.27 5.35
CA ALA A 131 -16.50 -2.96 4.86
C ALA A 131 -14.99 -2.92 4.59
N GLN A 132 -14.60 -2.12 3.59
CA GLN A 132 -13.20 -1.88 3.28
C GLN A 132 -12.80 -0.49 3.79
N LYS A 133 -11.71 -0.43 4.57
CA LYS A 133 -11.14 0.84 5.04
C LYS A 133 -9.70 0.99 4.61
N LEU A 134 -9.35 2.15 4.07
CA LEU A 134 -7.97 2.50 3.81
C LEU A 134 -7.34 3.10 5.06
N VAL A 135 -6.12 2.70 5.34
CA VAL A 135 -5.31 3.19 6.45
C VAL A 135 -3.93 3.59 5.96
N ALA A 136 -3.45 4.73 6.44
CA ALA A 136 -2.06 5.14 6.32
C ALA A 136 -1.67 5.75 7.67
N VAL A 137 -0.72 5.12 8.34
CA VAL A 137 -0.27 5.61 9.65
C VAL A 137 0.60 6.83 9.44
N ASP A 138 0.22 7.95 10.04
CA ASP A 138 1.01 9.16 10.01
C ASP A 138 2.18 9.06 11.01
N GLY A 139 3.35 9.46 10.56
CA GLY A 139 4.59 9.38 11.35
C GLY A 139 5.44 8.14 11.04
N THR A 140 6.67 8.18 11.54
CA THR A 140 7.65 7.08 11.44
C THR A 140 7.35 6.06 12.53
N MET A 141 7.16 4.80 12.11
CA MET A 141 6.89 3.68 13.02
C MET A 141 8.02 2.68 13.07
N LEU A 142 8.74 2.54 11.98
CA LEU A 142 9.59 1.39 11.69
C LEU A 142 10.91 1.83 11.10
N VAL A 143 11.91 0.98 11.30
CA VAL A 143 13.19 1.04 10.58
C VAL A 143 13.66 -0.40 10.33
N ILE A 144 14.29 -0.64 9.18
CA ILE A 144 15.08 -1.85 8.93
C ILE A 144 16.54 -1.45 9.19
N PRO A 145 17.11 -1.77 10.36
CA PRO A 145 18.43 -1.29 10.70
C PRO A 145 19.50 -2.08 9.96
N SER A 146 20.49 -1.39 9.41
CA SER A 146 21.76 -2.01 9.04
C SER A 146 22.59 -2.29 10.30
N VAL A 147 23.59 -3.15 10.17
CA VAL A 147 24.56 -3.41 11.24
C VAL A 147 25.88 -2.68 10.97
N ALA A 148 26.63 -2.40 12.02
CA ALA A 148 27.95 -1.82 11.88
C ALA A 148 28.86 -2.74 11.04
N ILE A 149 29.77 -2.15 10.26
CA ILE A 149 30.74 -2.89 9.41
C ILE A 149 31.54 -3.95 10.19
N HIS A 150 31.74 -3.74 11.49
CA HIS A 150 32.41 -4.70 12.37
C HIS A 150 31.63 -6.00 12.56
N MET A 151 30.30 -5.95 12.40
CA MET A 151 29.41 -7.11 12.52
C MET A 151 29.24 -7.85 11.20
N ASP A 152 29.45 -7.17 10.07
CA ASP A 152 29.38 -7.74 8.72
C ASP A 152 30.42 -7.07 7.81
N ARG A 153 31.66 -7.55 7.88
CA ARG A 153 32.78 -6.99 7.13
C ARG A 153 32.67 -7.18 5.62
N GLN A 154 31.81 -8.08 5.19
CA GLN A 154 31.60 -8.39 3.78
C GLN A 154 30.35 -7.72 3.18
N VAL A 155 29.69 -6.85 3.94
CA VAL A 155 28.45 -6.20 3.51
C VAL A 155 28.57 -5.47 2.16
N ASN A 156 29.76 -4.93 1.86
CA ASN A 156 30.07 -4.28 0.57
C ASN A 156 30.56 -5.24 -0.53
N GLN A 157 30.57 -6.56 -0.26
CA GLN A 157 31.07 -7.59 -1.17
C GLN A 157 30.01 -8.66 -1.37
N ASN A 158 29.24 -8.58 -2.45
CA ASN A 158 28.28 -9.62 -2.86
C ASN A 158 27.26 -10.03 -1.76
N LYS A 159 26.77 -9.08 -0.95
CA LYS A 159 25.76 -9.36 0.08
C LYS A 159 24.47 -9.86 -0.55
N SER A 160 24.05 -11.06 -0.17
CA SER A 160 22.72 -11.59 -0.44
C SER A 160 21.83 -11.35 0.78
N TRP A 161 20.71 -10.65 0.58
CA TRP A 161 19.76 -10.32 1.64
C TRP A 161 18.73 -11.43 1.84
N ASN A 162 18.56 -11.87 3.06
CA ASN A 162 17.47 -12.76 3.44
C ASN A 162 16.34 -11.95 4.09
N VAL A 163 15.18 -11.89 3.41
CA VAL A 163 14.03 -11.08 3.88
C VAL A 163 13.61 -11.46 5.30
N GLN A 164 13.62 -12.75 5.64
CA GLN A 164 13.15 -13.25 6.94
C GLN A 164 14.17 -13.12 8.09
N LYS A 165 15.38 -12.70 7.80
CA LYS A 165 16.45 -12.52 8.79
C LYS A 165 16.94 -11.07 8.82
N ASP A 166 17.31 -10.54 7.66
CA ASP A 166 18.04 -9.28 7.55
C ASP A 166 17.09 -8.08 7.41
N LEU A 167 15.87 -8.28 6.89
CA LEU A 167 14.98 -7.19 6.47
C LEU A 167 13.67 -7.10 7.27
N LEU A 168 13.61 -7.75 8.43
CA LEU A 168 12.47 -7.61 9.34
C LEU A 168 12.51 -6.25 10.02
N PRO A 169 11.49 -5.38 9.84
CA PRO A 169 11.48 -4.05 10.42
C PRO A 169 11.44 -4.10 11.95
N LEU A 170 12.27 -3.29 12.58
CA LEU A 170 12.19 -3.05 14.02
C LEU A 170 10.98 -2.15 14.31
N TYR A 171 10.08 -2.65 15.16
CA TYR A 171 8.89 -1.92 15.59
C TYR A 171 9.11 -1.22 16.93
N GLY A 172 9.84 -1.84 17.86
CA GLY A 172 10.18 -1.24 19.13
C GLY A 172 10.69 -2.25 20.19
N LEU A 173 10.66 -1.82 21.44
CA LEU A 173 10.96 -2.68 22.58
C LEU A 173 9.71 -3.44 23.02
N SER A 174 9.88 -4.68 23.49
CA SER A 174 8.76 -5.51 23.95
C SER A 174 8.10 -4.97 25.23
N SER A 175 8.82 -4.18 26.01
CA SER A 175 8.28 -3.54 27.21
C SER A 175 7.58 -2.22 26.86
N GLY A 176 6.27 -2.15 27.12
CA GLY A 176 5.47 -0.93 26.99
C GLY A 176 5.09 -0.53 25.57
N LYS A 177 5.32 -1.37 24.56
CA LYS A 177 4.91 -1.09 23.20
C LYS A 177 3.43 -1.44 23.01
N THR A 178 2.67 -0.52 22.42
CA THR A 178 1.31 -0.79 21.97
C THR A 178 1.32 -1.88 20.91
N PRO A 179 0.45 -2.90 20.96
CA PRO A 179 0.34 -3.91 19.92
C PRO A 179 0.16 -3.28 18.54
N PHE A 180 0.80 -3.87 17.54
CA PHE A 180 0.81 -3.29 16.19
C PHE A 180 -0.59 -3.10 15.62
N MET A 181 -1.45 -4.10 15.75
CA MET A 181 -2.82 -4.01 15.23
C MET A 181 -3.68 -2.98 15.97
N ASP A 182 -3.39 -2.66 17.23
CA ASP A 182 -4.08 -1.59 17.95
C ASP A 182 -3.72 -0.21 17.38
N VAL A 183 -2.46 -0.01 16.99
CA VAL A 183 -2.01 1.23 16.32
C VAL A 183 -2.68 1.36 14.95
N ILE A 184 -2.78 0.26 14.20
CA ILE A 184 -3.48 0.23 12.91
C ILE A 184 -4.97 0.54 13.09
N ALA A 185 -5.62 -0.10 14.05
CA ALA A 185 -7.03 0.11 14.37
C ALA A 185 -7.32 1.57 14.75
N ALA A 186 -6.49 2.14 15.63
CA ALA A 186 -6.58 3.56 16.03
C ALA A 186 -6.44 4.50 14.83
N SER A 187 -5.47 4.24 13.95
CA SER A 187 -5.25 5.04 12.73
C SER A 187 -6.41 4.96 11.74
N ALA A 188 -7.05 3.79 11.65
CA ALA A 188 -8.23 3.57 10.81
C ALA A 188 -9.55 4.00 11.47
N LYS A 189 -9.52 4.39 12.75
CA LYS A 189 -10.70 4.71 13.59
C LYS A 189 -11.71 3.56 13.64
N VAL A 190 -11.19 2.34 13.87
CA VAL A 190 -11.97 1.12 14.07
C VAL A 190 -11.51 0.43 15.35
N LYS A 191 -12.25 -0.56 15.82
CA LYS A 191 -11.79 -1.44 16.88
C LYS A 191 -10.92 -2.56 16.29
N ALA A 192 -9.88 -2.98 17.01
CA ALA A 192 -9.00 -4.05 16.55
C ALA A 192 -9.76 -5.38 16.35
N GLU A 193 -10.75 -5.66 17.20
CA GLU A 193 -11.61 -6.85 17.12
C GLU A 193 -12.51 -6.91 15.88
N ASP A 194 -12.77 -5.75 15.26
CA ASP A 194 -13.58 -5.65 14.04
C ASP A 194 -12.75 -5.86 12.76
N ILE A 195 -11.42 -5.92 12.88
CA ILE A 195 -10.53 -6.19 11.74
C ILE A 195 -10.51 -7.69 11.46
N LEU A 196 -10.99 -8.08 10.29
CA LEU A 196 -11.08 -9.48 9.86
C LEU A 196 -9.89 -9.91 9.00
N ALA A 197 -9.36 -8.99 8.21
CA ALA A 197 -8.20 -9.20 7.35
C ALA A 197 -7.54 -7.87 7.00
N HIS A 198 -6.32 -7.92 6.49
CA HIS A 198 -5.60 -6.74 6.06
C HIS A 198 -4.66 -7.02 4.88
N ASP A 199 -4.46 -5.99 4.06
CA ASP A 199 -3.38 -5.88 3.10
C ASP A 199 -2.58 -4.63 3.45
N LEU A 200 -1.57 -4.80 4.30
CA LEU A 200 -0.74 -3.71 4.81
C LEU A 200 0.67 -3.80 4.23
N TYR A 201 1.20 -2.67 3.82
CA TYR A 201 2.48 -2.53 3.15
C TYR A 201 3.33 -1.46 3.81
N LEU A 202 4.66 -1.65 3.79
CA LEU A 202 5.58 -0.61 4.20
C LEU A 202 5.66 0.50 3.15
N TYR A 203 5.87 1.73 3.59
CA TYR A 203 6.21 2.83 2.71
C TYR A 203 7.24 3.76 3.36
N SER A 204 8.04 4.43 2.53
CA SER A 204 9.03 5.39 3.01
C SER A 204 8.36 6.70 3.45
N ARG A 205 8.81 7.24 4.57
CA ARG A 205 8.41 8.56 5.08
C ARG A 205 9.30 9.69 4.58
N VAL A 206 10.34 9.36 3.83
CA VAL A 206 11.19 10.38 3.19
C VAL A 206 10.35 11.06 2.10
N PRO A 207 10.15 12.38 2.17
CA PRO A 207 9.43 13.10 1.12
C PRO A 207 10.20 13.04 -0.19
N GLY A 208 9.47 12.95 -1.31
CA GLY A 208 10.03 12.97 -2.67
C GLY A 208 10.28 14.38 -3.19
#